data_9ed25072e9f793506a0bda2d8d06196a
#
_entry.id   9ed25072e9f793506a0bda2d8d06196a
#
_cell.length_a   1.000
_cell.length_b   1.000
_cell.length_c   1.000
_cell.angle_alpha   90.00
_cell.angle_beta   90.00
_cell.angle_gamma   90.00
#
_symmetry.space_group_name_H-M   'P 1'
#
loop_
_entity.id
_entity.type
_entity.pdbx_description
1 polymer ?
#
loop_
_entity_poly.entity_id
_entity_poly.type
_entity_poly.pdbx_seq_one_letter_code
_entity_poly.pdbx_strand_id
1 'polypeptide(L)'
;MEYLYCKNDNFQDFASGRVLYGGKGIPNFPVRLLLEIYSRALSYLNKEEDLVIYDPCCGGGYALTILGYYQNRYISKIYGSDIDEDMVAHAKKNTSLLTSAALKKRKTEIEELYNSFGKESHKEALGSCDKVSAMLEKKVIVEIFQADCTMPLPNILPDIIITDVPYGNLVEWEQGKNSIDDMLVQLWGISHENTILAVCMDKKQKINCEKWERLEKQNIGVPE
;
A
#
# COMPACT_ATOMS: atom_id res chain seq x y z
N MET A 1 14.20 3.99 13.40
CA MET A 1 14.16 4.89 12.21
C MET A 1 13.77 6.28 12.67
N GLU A 2 14.45 7.31 12.21
CA GLU A 2 14.04 8.71 12.38
C GLU A 2 13.07 9.10 11.27
N TYR A 3 12.00 9.84 11.63
CA TYR A 3 11.02 10.35 10.67
C TYR A 3 11.50 11.72 10.16
N LEU A 4 11.99 11.77 8.92
CA LEU A 4 12.53 13.00 8.30
C LEU A 4 11.46 13.76 7.50
N TYR A 5 10.53 13.05 6.89
CA TYR A 5 9.56 13.60 5.94
C TYR A 5 8.14 13.64 6.52
N CYS A 6 7.76 12.63 7.29
CA CYS A 6 6.40 12.53 7.81
C CYS A 6 6.30 12.97 9.26
N LYS A 7 5.71 14.15 9.50
CA LYS A 7 5.43 14.66 10.85
C LYS A 7 4.42 13.76 11.56
N ASN A 8 4.43 13.83 12.90
CA ASN A 8 3.39 13.17 13.69
C ASN A 8 2.05 13.90 13.49
N ASP A 9 1.02 13.17 13.10
CA ASP A 9 -0.31 13.69 12.82
C ASP A 9 -1.38 12.67 13.22
N ASN A 10 -2.63 13.09 13.20
CA ASN A 10 -3.77 12.22 13.46
C ASN A 10 -4.21 11.51 12.16
N PHE A 11 -3.90 10.22 12.06
CA PHE A 11 -4.25 9.37 10.93
C PHE A 11 -5.53 8.55 11.16
N GLN A 12 -6.36 8.89 12.15
CA GLN A 12 -7.56 8.12 12.50
C GLN A 12 -8.58 8.00 11.37
N ASP A 13 -8.61 8.96 10.44
CA ASP A 13 -9.50 8.91 9.28
C ASP A 13 -9.23 7.67 8.40
N PHE A 14 -8.02 7.12 8.46
CA PHE A 14 -7.59 5.91 7.76
C PHE A 14 -7.59 4.65 8.63
N ALA A 15 -8.10 4.72 9.86
CA ALA A 15 -8.23 3.53 10.70
C ALA A 15 -9.07 2.46 10.00
N SER A 16 -8.63 1.19 10.11
CA SER A 16 -9.33 0.05 9.50
C SER A 16 -10.78 -0.01 9.94
N GLY A 17 -11.67 -0.20 8.98
CA GLY A 17 -13.11 -0.26 9.22
C GLY A 17 -13.79 1.11 9.35
N ARG A 18 -13.05 2.22 9.36
CA ARG A 18 -13.64 3.57 9.39
C ARG A 18 -14.16 3.96 8.00
N VAL A 19 -13.30 4.38 7.08
CA VAL A 19 -13.62 4.59 5.67
C VAL A 19 -13.22 3.37 4.86
N LEU A 20 -11.95 2.96 4.97
CA LEU A 20 -11.43 1.78 4.30
C LEU A 20 -12.10 0.52 4.89
N TYR A 21 -12.34 -0.44 4.02
CA TYR A 21 -12.89 -1.73 4.42
C TYR A 21 -11.85 -2.50 5.24
N GLY A 22 -12.17 -2.82 6.47
CA GLY A 22 -11.36 -3.70 7.31
C GLY A 22 -11.63 -5.17 7.02
N GLY A 23 -10.66 -6.01 7.31
CA GLY A 23 -10.79 -7.47 7.25
C GLY A 23 -10.20 -8.12 8.49
N LYS A 24 -10.78 -9.23 8.96
CA LYS A 24 -10.23 -9.99 10.07
C LYS A 24 -8.91 -10.63 9.62
N GLY A 25 -7.83 -10.38 10.38
CA GLY A 25 -6.52 -10.95 10.08
C GLY A 25 -5.74 -10.22 8.99
N ILE A 26 -6.25 -9.10 8.44
CA ILE A 26 -5.52 -8.28 7.48
C ILE A 26 -4.71 -7.24 8.26
N PRO A 27 -3.37 -7.33 8.27
CA PRO A 27 -2.54 -6.34 8.92
C PRO A 27 -2.61 -5.00 8.17
N ASN A 28 -2.62 -3.91 8.91
CA ASN A 28 -2.56 -2.58 8.33
C ASN A 28 -1.17 -1.99 8.53
N PHE A 29 -0.60 -1.52 7.46
CA PHE A 29 0.66 -0.80 7.52
C PHE A 29 0.46 0.54 8.25
N PRO A 30 1.29 0.92 9.25
CA PRO A 30 1.13 2.20 9.92
C PRO A 30 1.25 3.36 8.94
N VAL A 31 0.23 4.22 8.88
CA VAL A 31 0.13 5.31 7.88
C VAL A 31 1.37 6.21 7.88
N ARG A 32 1.79 6.66 9.07
CA ARG A 32 2.98 7.51 9.20
C ARG A 32 4.24 6.85 8.65
N LEU A 33 4.41 5.56 8.93
CA LEU A 33 5.55 4.78 8.46
C LEU A 33 5.51 4.64 6.93
N LEU A 34 4.35 4.33 6.37
CA LEU A 34 4.15 4.22 4.93
C LEU A 34 4.52 5.53 4.20
N LEU A 35 4.03 6.66 4.71
CA LEU A 35 4.31 7.97 4.12
C LEU A 35 5.79 8.35 4.24
N GLU A 36 6.45 8.00 5.34
CA GLU A 36 7.88 8.19 5.51
C GLU A 36 8.70 7.36 4.52
N ILE A 37 8.37 6.06 4.35
CA ILE A 37 9.05 5.17 3.41
C ILE A 37 8.85 5.65 1.98
N TYR A 38 7.61 6.02 1.61
CA TYR A 38 7.31 6.58 0.30
C TYR A 38 8.13 7.85 0.02
N SER A 39 8.16 8.78 0.96
CA SER A 39 8.89 10.04 0.80
C SER A 39 10.41 9.84 0.71
N ARG A 40 10.95 8.84 1.42
CA ARG A 40 12.35 8.44 1.26
C ARG A 40 12.62 7.86 -0.13
N ALA A 41 11.77 6.97 -0.62
CA ALA A 41 11.88 6.45 -1.97
C ALA A 41 11.81 7.57 -3.01
N LEU A 42 10.86 8.50 -2.86
CA LEU A 42 10.69 9.65 -3.73
C LEU A 42 11.94 10.56 -3.75
N SER A 43 12.65 10.71 -2.62
CA SER A 43 13.85 11.55 -2.55
C SER A 43 15.04 11.05 -3.40
N TYR A 44 15.01 9.79 -3.82
CA TYR A 44 15.99 9.21 -4.75
C TYR A 44 15.55 9.27 -6.21
N LEU A 45 14.29 9.67 -6.46
CA LEU A 45 13.75 9.78 -7.82
C LEU A 45 13.98 11.17 -8.41
N ASN A 46 14.30 11.23 -9.70
CA ASN A 46 14.34 12.48 -10.47
C ASN A 46 13.01 12.78 -11.18
N LYS A 47 11.90 12.32 -10.61
CA LYS A 47 10.54 12.45 -11.17
C LYS A 47 9.58 12.73 -10.02
N GLU A 48 8.76 13.78 -10.16
CA GLU A 48 7.84 14.24 -9.12
C GLU A 48 6.36 14.04 -9.48
N GLU A 49 6.03 13.89 -10.77
CA GLU A 49 4.65 13.79 -11.27
C GLU A 49 4.46 12.54 -12.13
N ASP A 50 3.22 12.19 -12.36
CA ASP A 50 2.80 11.01 -13.15
C ASP A 50 3.45 9.70 -12.73
N LEU A 51 3.61 9.56 -11.42
CA LEU A 51 4.26 8.39 -10.82
C LEU A 51 3.43 7.13 -11.00
N VAL A 52 4.12 6.03 -11.28
CA VAL A 52 3.59 4.67 -11.32
C VAL A 52 4.06 3.94 -10.06
N ILE A 53 3.12 3.52 -9.22
CA ILE A 53 3.40 2.82 -7.96
C ILE A 53 3.01 1.35 -8.10
N TYR A 54 3.82 0.46 -7.53
CA TYR A 54 3.50 -0.97 -7.49
C TYR A 54 3.77 -1.57 -6.11
N ASP A 55 2.84 -2.39 -5.65
CA ASP A 55 3.02 -3.25 -4.47
C ASP A 55 2.76 -4.71 -4.89
N PRO A 56 3.82 -5.56 -4.94
CA PRO A 56 3.71 -6.97 -5.33
C PRO A 56 3.09 -7.89 -4.26
N CYS A 57 2.94 -7.43 -3.02
CA CYS A 57 2.35 -8.16 -1.89
C CYS A 57 1.31 -7.27 -1.21
N CYS A 58 0.35 -6.74 -1.98
CA CYS A 58 -0.49 -5.63 -1.55
C CYS A 58 -1.53 -5.99 -0.47
N GLY A 59 -1.70 -7.28 -0.15
CA GLY A 59 -2.71 -7.73 0.77
C GLY A 59 -4.08 -7.14 0.46
N GLY A 60 -4.77 -6.60 1.45
CA GLY A 60 -6.07 -5.93 1.27
C GLY A 60 -6.00 -4.54 0.62
N GLY A 61 -4.88 -4.12 0.05
CA GLY A 61 -4.73 -2.86 -0.67
C GLY A 61 -4.72 -1.61 0.20
N TYR A 62 -4.50 -1.77 1.51
CA TYR A 62 -4.54 -0.66 2.47
C TYR A 62 -3.46 0.38 2.16
N ALA A 63 -2.20 -0.04 2.02
CA ALA A 63 -1.08 0.85 1.74
C ALA A 63 -1.27 1.62 0.43
N LEU A 64 -1.66 0.93 -0.64
CA LEU A 64 -1.92 1.53 -1.95
C LEU A 64 -3.06 2.56 -1.91
N THR A 65 -4.12 2.27 -1.14
CA THR A 65 -5.25 3.19 -0.99
C THR A 65 -4.82 4.48 -0.26
N ILE A 66 -4.02 4.35 0.80
CA ILE A 66 -3.49 5.50 1.53
C ILE A 66 -2.57 6.36 0.66
N LEU A 67 -1.65 5.73 -0.08
CA LEU A 67 -0.80 6.46 -1.02
C LEU A 67 -1.63 7.16 -2.08
N GLY A 68 -2.65 6.51 -2.62
CA GLY A 68 -3.57 7.08 -3.59
C GLY A 68 -4.34 8.30 -3.07
N TYR A 69 -4.61 8.42 -1.77
CA TYR A 69 -5.17 9.61 -1.16
C TYR A 69 -4.12 10.69 -0.92
N TYR A 70 -3.07 10.38 -0.17
CA TYR A 70 -2.06 11.37 0.24
C TYR A 70 -1.26 11.92 -0.93
N GLN A 71 -1.03 11.11 -1.94
CA GLN A 71 -0.21 11.42 -3.10
C GLN A 71 -1.04 11.53 -4.39
N ASN A 72 -2.36 11.71 -4.27
CA ASN A 72 -3.31 11.74 -5.39
C ASN A 72 -2.84 12.63 -6.53
N ARG A 73 -2.32 13.81 -6.20
CA ARG A 73 -1.84 14.80 -7.17
C ARG A 73 -0.65 14.29 -8.01
N TYR A 74 0.22 13.46 -7.44
CA TYR A 74 1.49 13.06 -8.04
C TYR A 74 1.44 11.68 -8.70
N ILE A 75 0.54 10.80 -8.25
CA ILE A 75 0.40 9.43 -8.76
C ILE A 75 -0.58 9.41 -9.92
N SER A 76 -0.15 8.88 -11.07
CA SER A 76 -1.02 8.62 -12.23
C SER A 76 -1.57 7.21 -12.23
N LYS A 77 -0.79 6.23 -11.75
CA LYS A 77 -1.16 4.82 -11.81
C LYS A 77 -0.70 4.05 -10.59
N ILE A 78 -1.57 3.17 -10.11
CA ILE A 78 -1.30 2.25 -9.01
C ILE A 78 -1.52 0.82 -9.51
N TYR A 79 -0.52 -0.01 -9.32
CA TYR A 79 -0.61 -1.45 -9.47
C TYR A 79 -0.50 -2.13 -8.11
N GLY A 80 -1.24 -3.20 -7.94
CA GLY A 80 -1.10 -4.09 -6.78
C GLY A 80 -1.31 -5.52 -7.18
N SER A 81 -0.58 -6.42 -6.57
CA SER A 81 -0.82 -7.85 -6.70
C SER A 81 -0.69 -8.57 -5.37
N ASP A 82 -1.33 -9.69 -5.29
CA ASP A 82 -1.20 -10.63 -4.17
C ASP A 82 -1.42 -12.05 -4.69
N ILE A 83 -0.86 -13.04 -4.03
CA ILE A 83 -1.06 -14.45 -4.38
C ILE A 83 -2.47 -14.92 -3.99
N ASP A 84 -3.02 -14.36 -2.91
CA ASP A 84 -4.32 -14.69 -2.35
C ASP A 84 -5.44 -13.94 -3.08
N GLU A 85 -6.36 -14.70 -3.68
CA GLU A 85 -7.50 -14.15 -4.42
C GLU A 85 -8.45 -13.33 -3.54
N ASP A 86 -8.65 -13.71 -2.28
CA ASP A 86 -9.49 -12.99 -1.33
C ASP A 86 -8.84 -11.63 -0.99
N MET A 87 -7.51 -11.58 -0.85
CA MET A 87 -6.77 -10.33 -0.67
C MET A 87 -6.89 -9.44 -1.91
N VAL A 88 -6.75 -9.99 -3.10
CA VAL A 88 -6.97 -9.26 -4.36
C VAL A 88 -8.38 -8.68 -4.45
N ALA A 89 -9.40 -9.45 -4.08
CA ALA A 89 -10.78 -8.96 -4.06
C ALA A 89 -10.95 -7.81 -3.04
N HIS A 90 -10.35 -7.95 -1.86
CA HIS A 90 -10.37 -6.92 -0.83
C HIS A 90 -9.59 -5.66 -1.26
N ALA A 91 -8.43 -5.83 -1.89
CA ALA A 91 -7.64 -4.73 -2.43
C ALA A 91 -8.38 -3.94 -3.51
N LYS A 92 -9.07 -4.61 -4.43
CA LYS A 92 -9.95 -3.98 -5.42
C LYS A 92 -11.04 -3.15 -4.75
N LYS A 93 -11.64 -3.66 -3.67
CA LYS A 93 -12.66 -2.95 -2.91
C LYS A 93 -12.12 -1.70 -2.24
N ASN A 94 -10.96 -1.79 -1.58
CA ASN A 94 -10.31 -0.65 -0.93
C ASN A 94 -9.84 0.40 -1.94
N THR A 95 -9.11 -0.01 -2.95
CA THR A 95 -8.58 0.92 -3.96
C THR A 95 -9.67 1.56 -4.83
N SER A 96 -10.86 0.94 -4.96
CA SER A 96 -12.02 1.56 -5.62
C SER A 96 -12.44 2.88 -4.95
N LEU A 97 -12.17 3.02 -3.63
CA LEU A 97 -12.45 4.24 -2.86
C LEU A 97 -11.64 5.45 -3.32
N LEU A 98 -10.63 5.27 -4.17
CA LEU A 98 -9.93 6.37 -4.87
C LEU A 98 -10.77 7.00 -5.99
N THR A 99 -12.06 6.65 -6.08
CA THR A 99 -13.02 7.29 -6.96
C THR A 99 -14.16 7.92 -6.15
N SER A 100 -14.59 9.12 -6.55
CA SER A 100 -15.69 9.83 -5.87
C SER A 100 -16.99 9.02 -5.87
N ALA A 101 -17.25 8.23 -6.92
CA ALA A 101 -18.46 7.40 -7.01
C ALA A 101 -18.46 6.27 -5.95
N ALA A 102 -17.35 5.52 -5.82
CA ALA A 102 -17.25 4.44 -4.85
C ALA A 102 -17.20 4.99 -3.40
N LEU A 103 -16.51 6.12 -3.19
CA LEU A 103 -16.47 6.76 -1.88
C LEU A 103 -17.85 7.26 -1.45
N LYS A 104 -18.64 7.83 -2.39
CA LYS A 104 -20.04 8.21 -2.11
C LYS A 104 -20.89 7.00 -1.72
N LYS A 105 -20.75 5.88 -2.45
CA LYS A 105 -21.43 4.63 -2.09
C LYS A 105 -21.02 4.17 -0.69
N ARG A 106 -19.72 4.21 -0.37
CA ARG A 106 -19.21 3.85 0.95
C ARG A 106 -19.80 4.73 2.06
N LYS A 107 -19.92 6.03 1.80
CA LYS A 107 -20.55 6.98 2.75
C LYS A 107 -21.99 6.58 3.02
N THR A 108 -22.78 6.24 1.99
CA THR A 108 -24.17 5.74 2.16
C THR A 108 -24.23 4.46 2.99
N GLU A 109 -23.33 3.49 2.76
CA GLU A 109 -23.25 2.28 3.58
C GLU A 109 -23.02 2.60 5.07
N ILE A 110 -22.16 3.59 5.36
CA ILE A 110 -21.88 4.03 6.73
C ILE A 110 -23.07 4.78 7.33
N GLU A 111 -23.79 5.58 6.54
CA GLU A 111 -25.03 6.26 6.96
C GLU A 111 -26.10 5.23 7.36
N GLU A 112 -26.29 4.18 6.58
CA GLU A 112 -27.21 3.08 6.89
C GLU A 112 -26.83 2.37 8.19
N LEU A 113 -25.53 2.12 8.41
CA LEU A 113 -25.04 1.56 9.67
C LEU A 113 -25.28 2.50 10.86
N TYR A 114 -25.08 3.79 10.67
CA TYR A 114 -25.35 4.78 11.73
C TYR A 114 -26.84 4.82 12.07
N ASN A 115 -27.71 4.85 11.05
CA ASN A 115 -29.16 4.86 11.25
C ASN A 115 -29.66 3.58 11.94
N SER A 116 -29.03 2.43 11.65
CA SER A 116 -29.42 1.13 12.21
C SER A 116 -28.93 0.92 13.65
N PHE A 117 -27.74 1.42 13.98
CA PHE A 117 -27.06 1.08 15.24
C PHE A 117 -26.75 2.28 16.14
N GLY A 118 -26.84 3.52 15.66
CA GLY A 118 -26.62 4.75 16.42
C GLY A 118 -25.20 4.91 17.01
N LYS A 119 -24.20 4.18 16.50
CA LYS A 119 -22.84 4.20 17.06
C LYS A 119 -22.10 5.48 16.70
N GLU A 120 -21.49 6.15 17.69
CA GLU A 120 -20.69 7.36 17.47
C GLU A 120 -19.53 7.12 16.48
N SER A 121 -18.92 5.91 16.48
CA SER A 121 -17.89 5.54 15.51
C SER A 121 -18.35 5.61 14.05
N HIS A 122 -19.64 5.33 13.77
CA HIS A 122 -20.17 5.48 12.40
C HIS A 122 -20.34 6.96 12.03
N LYS A 123 -20.77 7.79 12.98
CA LYS A 123 -20.86 9.25 12.78
C LYS A 123 -19.49 9.88 12.51
N GLU A 124 -18.48 9.48 13.29
CA GLU A 124 -17.10 9.91 13.03
C GLU A 124 -16.60 9.45 11.66
N ALA A 125 -16.95 8.23 11.23
CA ALA A 125 -16.58 7.70 9.92
C ALA A 125 -17.20 8.50 8.77
N LEU A 126 -18.42 9.05 8.93
CA LEU A 126 -19.02 9.97 7.96
C LEU A 126 -18.17 11.24 7.79
N GLY A 127 -17.73 11.84 8.90
CA GLY A 127 -16.81 12.99 8.86
C GLY A 127 -15.47 12.65 8.20
N SER A 128 -14.96 11.43 8.43
CA SER A 128 -13.76 10.94 7.75
C SER A 128 -13.96 10.78 6.25
N CYS A 129 -15.14 10.31 5.79
CA CYS A 129 -15.45 10.24 4.34
C CYS A 129 -15.36 11.62 3.67
N ASP A 130 -15.84 12.67 4.32
CA ASP A 130 -15.77 14.02 3.76
C ASP A 130 -14.33 14.53 3.64
N LYS A 131 -13.51 14.26 4.66
CA LYS A 131 -12.09 14.64 4.65
C LYS A 131 -11.32 13.92 3.55
N VAL A 132 -11.44 12.58 3.43
CA VAL A 132 -10.71 11.83 2.40
C VAL A 132 -11.23 12.14 1.00
N SER A 133 -12.52 12.51 0.86
CA SER A 133 -13.08 12.97 -0.41
C SER A 133 -12.40 14.25 -0.92
N ALA A 134 -12.04 15.15 -0.01
CA ALA A 134 -11.34 16.38 -0.35
C ALA A 134 -9.88 16.15 -0.83
N MET A 135 -9.32 14.96 -0.59
CA MET A 135 -7.98 14.59 -1.05
C MET A 135 -7.94 14.06 -2.49
N LEU A 136 -9.11 13.80 -3.09
CA LEU A 136 -9.21 13.30 -4.48
C LEU A 136 -9.18 14.48 -5.47
N GLU A 137 -8.00 14.86 -5.95
CA GLU A 137 -7.81 15.97 -6.88
C GLU A 137 -7.90 15.52 -8.35
N LYS A 138 -7.39 14.33 -8.67
CA LYS A 138 -7.42 13.75 -10.01
C LYS A 138 -7.77 12.28 -10.00
N LYS A 139 -8.13 11.76 -11.17
CA LYS A 139 -8.35 10.33 -11.36
C LYS A 139 -7.02 9.59 -11.39
N VAL A 140 -6.86 8.64 -10.48
CA VAL A 140 -5.76 7.67 -10.49
C VAL A 140 -6.23 6.40 -11.17
N ILE A 141 -5.42 5.84 -12.08
CA ILE A 141 -5.69 4.55 -12.71
C ILE A 141 -5.22 3.47 -11.73
N VAL A 142 -6.10 2.52 -11.41
CA VAL A 142 -5.77 1.43 -10.49
C VAL A 142 -5.98 0.09 -11.16
N GLU A 143 -5.00 -0.80 -11.03
CA GLU A 143 -5.04 -2.15 -11.55
C GLU A 143 -4.56 -3.13 -10.46
N ILE A 144 -5.47 -3.98 -9.98
CA ILE A 144 -5.19 -5.00 -8.97
C ILE A 144 -5.43 -6.37 -9.58
N PHE A 145 -4.44 -7.26 -9.46
CA PHE A 145 -4.48 -8.58 -10.07
C PHE A 145 -3.86 -9.65 -9.17
N GLN A 146 -4.20 -10.92 -9.43
CA GLN A 146 -3.59 -12.03 -8.73
C GLN A 146 -2.25 -12.38 -9.37
N ALA A 147 -1.19 -12.49 -8.57
CA ALA A 147 0.11 -12.97 -9.01
C ALA A 147 0.95 -13.47 -7.84
N ASP A 148 1.77 -14.48 -8.11
CA ASP A 148 2.90 -14.84 -7.26
C ASP A 148 4.09 -13.96 -7.67
N CYS A 149 4.53 -13.09 -6.77
CA CYS A 149 5.61 -12.13 -7.04
C CYS A 149 6.99 -12.78 -7.23
N THR A 150 7.12 -14.09 -6.99
CA THR A 150 8.33 -14.88 -7.26
C THR A 150 8.34 -15.47 -8.68
N MET A 151 7.25 -15.29 -9.42
CA MET A 151 7.05 -15.77 -10.80
C MET A 151 7.06 -14.57 -11.78
N PRO A 152 7.18 -14.81 -13.09
CA PRO A 152 7.16 -13.74 -14.09
C PRO A 152 5.95 -12.82 -13.98
N LEU A 153 6.21 -11.53 -13.85
CA LEU A 153 5.21 -10.48 -13.69
C LEU A 153 4.90 -9.77 -15.01
N PRO A 154 3.70 -9.17 -15.17
CA PRO A 154 3.40 -8.35 -16.32
C PRO A 154 4.32 -7.12 -16.39
N ASN A 155 4.53 -6.58 -17.59
CA ASN A 155 5.38 -5.40 -17.78
C ASN A 155 4.69 -4.14 -17.25
N ILE A 156 5.09 -3.69 -16.05
CA ILE A 156 4.48 -2.56 -15.32
C ILE A 156 5.29 -1.29 -15.48
N LEU A 157 6.62 -1.38 -15.46
CA LEU A 157 7.57 -0.25 -15.45
C LEU A 157 7.27 0.77 -14.33
N PRO A 158 7.30 0.36 -13.06
CA PRO A 158 6.99 1.24 -11.94
C PRO A 158 8.11 2.24 -11.67
N ASP A 159 7.75 3.44 -11.21
CA ASP A 159 8.70 4.42 -10.68
C ASP A 159 9.10 4.06 -9.24
N ILE A 160 8.13 3.68 -8.42
CA ILE A 160 8.35 3.23 -7.05
C ILE A 160 7.65 1.88 -6.83
N ILE A 161 8.41 0.92 -6.34
CA ILE A 161 7.89 -0.31 -5.76
C ILE A 161 7.98 -0.16 -4.24
N ILE A 162 6.86 -0.37 -3.54
CA ILE A 162 6.82 -0.32 -2.08
C ILE A 162 6.05 -1.52 -1.58
N THR A 163 6.67 -2.34 -0.74
CA THR A 163 6.06 -3.59 -0.29
C THR A 163 6.49 -3.97 1.13
N ASP A 164 5.57 -4.58 1.85
CA ASP A 164 5.81 -5.24 3.14
C ASP A 164 5.73 -6.75 2.89
N VAL A 165 6.90 -7.37 2.81
CA VAL A 165 6.96 -8.81 2.48
C VAL A 165 6.48 -9.66 3.65
N PRO A 166 5.85 -10.82 3.38
CA PRO A 166 5.44 -11.76 4.43
C PRO A 166 6.59 -12.14 5.34
N TYR A 167 6.37 -12.09 6.67
CA TYR A 167 7.33 -12.48 7.68
C TYR A 167 6.66 -13.16 8.88
N GLY A 168 7.44 -14.01 9.57
CA GLY A 168 6.98 -14.72 10.77
C GLY A 168 6.00 -15.86 10.48
N ASN A 169 5.29 -16.31 11.54
CA ASN A 169 4.40 -17.46 11.48
C ASN A 169 3.02 -17.16 10.88
N LEU A 170 2.77 -15.94 10.42
CA LEU A 170 1.45 -15.53 9.93
C LEU A 170 1.26 -15.75 8.43
N VAL A 171 2.35 -15.74 7.67
CA VAL A 171 2.35 -16.05 6.23
C VAL A 171 3.65 -16.76 5.92
N GLU A 172 3.59 -18.06 5.64
CA GLU A 172 4.73 -18.79 5.08
C GLU A 172 4.78 -18.54 3.58
N TRP A 173 5.99 -18.29 3.02
CA TRP A 173 6.17 -18.36 1.58
C TRP A 173 5.75 -19.78 1.15
N GLU A 174 4.67 -19.88 0.36
CA GLU A 174 4.21 -21.17 -0.11
C GLU A 174 5.36 -21.90 -0.81
N GLN A 175 5.69 -23.09 -0.31
CA GLN A 175 6.71 -23.97 -0.85
C GLN A 175 8.20 -23.60 -0.63
N GLY A 176 8.69 -23.38 0.57
CA GLY A 176 10.07 -23.72 1.03
C GLY A 176 11.29 -23.43 0.16
N LYS A 177 11.14 -22.88 -1.04
CA LYS A 177 12.20 -22.53 -1.98
C LYS A 177 12.08 -21.12 -2.56
N ASN A 178 10.90 -20.52 -2.55
CA ASN A 178 10.72 -19.18 -3.05
C ASN A 178 11.23 -18.19 -2.01
N SER A 179 12.17 -17.39 -2.39
CA SER A 179 12.87 -16.46 -1.50
C SER A 179 12.54 -15.02 -1.87
N ILE A 180 12.84 -14.12 -0.96
CA ILE A 180 12.84 -12.69 -1.26
C ILE A 180 13.74 -12.39 -2.47
N ASP A 181 14.81 -13.15 -2.68
CA ASP A 181 15.71 -12.97 -3.82
C ASP A 181 15.01 -13.30 -5.15
N ASP A 182 14.14 -14.32 -5.20
CA ASP A 182 13.34 -14.64 -6.40
C ASP A 182 12.38 -13.49 -6.73
N MET A 183 11.67 -12.95 -5.74
CA MET A 183 10.84 -11.76 -5.91
C MET A 183 11.67 -10.58 -6.46
N LEU A 184 12.83 -10.31 -5.87
CA LEU A 184 13.69 -9.20 -6.31
C LEU A 184 14.17 -9.36 -7.76
N VAL A 185 14.41 -10.59 -8.22
CA VAL A 185 14.74 -10.88 -9.61
C VAL A 185 13.58 -10.56 -10.55
N GLN A 186 12.35 -10.95 -10.17
CA GLN A 186 11.15 -10.66 -10.98
C GLN A 186 10.86 -9.16 -11.02
N LEU A 187 10.97 -8.48 -9.89
CA LEU A 187 10.79 -7.03 -9.81
C LEU A 187 11.80 -6.28 -10.66
N TRP A 188 13.07 -6.74 -10.69
CA TRP A 188 14.08 -6.18 -11.61
C TRP A 188 13.65 -6.32 -13.07
N GLY A 189 13.07 -7.45 -13.44
CA GLY A 189 12.64 -7.72 -14.82
C GLY A 189 11.53 -6.79 -15.34
N ILE A 190 10.77 -6.15 -14.46
CA ILE A 190 9.70 -5.22 -14.81
C ILE A 190 10.03 -3.75 -14.50
N SER A 191 11.25 -3.49 -14.03
CA SER A 191 11.72 -2.18 -13.62
C SER A 191 12.46 -1.47 -14.74
N HIS A 192 12.52 -0.15 -14.67
CA HIS A 192 13.41 0.67 -15.46
C HIS A 192 14.62 1.15 -14.62
N GLU A 193 15.60 1.77 -15.24
CA GLU A 193 16.87 2.14 -14.60
C GLU A 193 16.75 3.05 -13.36
N ASN A 194 15.67 3.84 -13.29
CA ASN A 194 15.42 4.78 -12.20
C ASN A 194 14.36 4.27 -11.21
N THR A 195 13.91 3.03 -11.32
CA THR A 195 12.94 2.46 -10.36
C THR A 195 13.53 2.39 -8.97
N ILE A 196 12.82 2.90 -7.98
CA ILE A 196 13.17 2.80 -6.57
C ILE A 196 12.34 1.70 -5.91
N LEU A 197 13.01 0.77 -5.26
CA LEU A 197 12.38 -0.32 -4.51
C LEU A 197 12.55 -0.12 -3.01
N ALA A 198 11.45 -0.02 -2.29
CA ALA A 198 11.39 0.02 -0.83
C ALA A 198 10.75 -1.27 -0.31
N VAL A 199 11.54 -2.08 0.41
CA VAL A 199 11.10 -3.36 0.98
C VAL A 199 11.10 -3.28 2.50
N CYS A 200 9.95 -3.52 3.13
CA CYS A 200 9.85 -3.82 4.55
C CYS A 200 9.96 -5.32 4.75
N MET A 201 10.79 -5.73 5.68
CA MET A 201 11.09 -7.15 5.91
C MET A 201 11.55 -7.40 7.36
N ASP A 202 11.43 -8.64 7.84
CA ASP A 202 12.01 -9.02 9.12
C ASP A 202 13.54 -8.91 9.07
N LYS A 203 14.15 -8.45 10.18
CA LYS A 203 15.61 -8.29 10.31
C LYS A 203 16.40 -9.61 10.16
N LYS A 204 15.73 -10.75 10.30
CA LYS A 204 16.33 -12.09 10.13
C LYS A 204 16.40 -12.50 8.65
N GLN A 205 15.55 -11.92 7.81
CA GLN A 205 15.59 -12.16 6.36
C GLN A 205 16.85 -11.52 5.78
N LYS A 206 17.46 -12.22 4.83
CA LYS A 206 18.67 -11.75 4.14
C LYS A 206 18.38 -11.59 2.66
N ILE A 207 18.92 -10.57 2.06
CA ILE A 207 18.90 -10.31 0.62
C ILE A 207 20.29 -10.63 0.07
N ASN A 208 20.33 -11.51 -0.93
CA ASN A 208 21.56 -11.85 -1.66
C ASN A 208 21.49 -11.45 -3.14
N CYS A 209 20.37 -10.83 -3.58
CA CYS A 209 20.16 -10.41 -4.95
C CYS A 209 21.08 -9.23 -5.30
N GLU A 210 22.05 -9.45 -6.20
CA GLU A 210 23.02 -8.44 -6.65
C GLU A 210 22.48 -7.48 -7.74
N LYS A 211 21.25 -7.68 -8.21
CA LYS A 211 20.66 -6.84 -9.25
C LYS A 211 20.28 -5.44 -8.76
N TRP A 212 20.03 -5.29 -7.47
CA TRP A 212 19.65 -4.04 -6.85
C TRP A 212 20.79 -3.43 -6.05
N GLU A 213 21.08 -2.14 -6.28
CA GLU A 213 21.98 -1.37 -5.45
C GLU A 213 21.21 -0.87 -4.19
N ARG A 214 21.77 -1.11 -3.01
CA ARG A 214 21.17 -0.66 -1.77
C ARG A 214 21.57 0.78 -1.46
N LEU A 215 20.62 1.71 -1.60
CA LEU A 215 20.80 3.12 -1.30
C LEU A 215 20.70 3.41 0.21
N GLU A 216 19.78 2.72 0.92
CA GLU A 216 19.50 2.98 2.32
C GLU A 216 19.12 1.71 3.08
N LYS A 217 19.36 1.69 4.40
CA LYS A 217 18.82 0.69 5.31
C LYS A 217 18.40 1.35 6.62
N GLN A 218 17.14 1.15 7.01
CA GLN A 218 16.59 1.65 8.26
C GLN A 218 16.10 0.49 9.14
N ASN A 219 16.34 0.60 10.46
CA ASN A 219 15.72 -0.30 11.43
C ASN A 219 14.47 0.38 12.00
N ILE A 220 13.32 -0.25 11.78
CA ILE A 220 12.06 0.16 12.36
C ILE A 220 11.98 -0.53 13.71
N GLY A 221 12.21 0.20 14.82
CA GLY A 221 11.96 -0.33 16.15
C GLY A 221 10.47 -0.61 16.29
N VAL A 222 10.11 -1.82 16.76
CA VAL A 222 8.76 -2.04 17.27
C VAL A 222 8.64 -1.16 18.50
N PRO A 223 7.63 -0.27 18.65
CA PRO A 223 7.38 0.38 19.93
C PRO A 223 7.15 -0.72 20.98
N GLU A 224 7.89 -0.68 22.08
CA GLU A 224 7.65 -1.51 23.25
C GLU A 224 6.27 -1.23 23.86
#